data_fa46987a85c62b6e7d9d313442de3674
#
_entry.id   fa46987a85c62b6e7d9d313442de3674
#
_cell.length_a   1.000
_cell.length_b   1.000
_cell.length_c   1.000
_cell.angle_alpha   90.00
_cell.angle_beta   90.00
_cell.angle_gamma   90.00
#
_symmetry.space_group_name_H-M   'P 1'
#
loop_
_entity.id
_entity.type
_entity.pdbx_description
1 polymer ?
#
loop_
_entity_poly.entity_id
_entity_poly.type
_entity_poly.pdbx_seq_one_letter_code
_entity_poly.pdbx_strand_id
1 'polypeptide(L)'
;MTKVKHLYKQILTLILFLTTTVSAXAINVEINEFGICLVSITVEINEGLQSVTLPIEPIAASIIALTDGRVLPTIYENNTLYVILDKSSVVEISYIANVSLVGNVFHLIINTDDNLTLRIPTLNVILLTLPKNIISFKEEDGILTLVVRGPQEIVYTLRIQNITQTPTTTPPTVVTPKPDYXLLLITGITVVTLASGITYVLIRRRKVGDIDKLLDDVDRSIIRELRARGGSALQAELQDSINVPKTTLWRHVKRLEKLGVVKVEKVGLQNRVTLVRDVKV
;
A
#
# COMPACT_ATOMS: atom_id res chain seq x y z
N MET A 1 43.29 -4.49 -8.83
CA MET A 1 41.90 -4.71 -9.20
C MET A 1 41.37 -6.11 -8.92
N THR A 2 42.19 -7.13 -8.92
CA THR A 2 41.79 -8.55 -8.73
C THR A 2 41.35 -8.87 -7.29
N LYS A 3 41.99 -8.29 -6.28
CA LYS A 3 41.65 -8.54 -4.86
C LYS A 3 40.28 -8.00 -4.43
N VAL A 4 39.85 -6.85 -5.00
CA VAL A 4 38.55 -6.25 -4.69
C VAL A 4 37.41 -7.10 -5.28
N LYS A 5 37.60 -7.66 -6.48
CA LYS A 5 36.61 -8.56 -7.10
C LYS A 5 36.45 -9.87 -6.32
N HIS A 6 37.55 -10.35 -5.72
CA HIS A 6 37.50 -11.58 -4.91
C HIS A 6 36.76 -11.35 -3.58
N LEU A 7 37.00 -10.19 -2.95
CA LEU A 7 36.31 -9.81 -1.71
C LEU A 7 34.81 -9.61 -1.95
N TYR A 8 34.45 -8.98 -3.07
CA TYR A 8 33.03 -8.76 -3.45
C TYR A 8 32.33 -10.10 -3.70
N LYS A 9 33.02 -11.06 -4.33
CA LYS A 9 32.49 -12.38 -4.59
C LYS A 9 32.33 -13.21 -3.30
N GLN A 10 33.23 -13.06 -2.34
CA GLN A 10 33.15 -13.71 -1.02
C GLN A 10 32.02 -13.11 -0.16
N ILE A 11 31.83 -11.77 -0.20
CA ILE A 11 30.73 -11.08 0.51
C ILE A 11 29.38 -11.48 -0.12
N LEU A 12 29.30 -11.53 -1.46
CA LEU A 12 28.11 -11.97 -2.17
C LEU A 12 27.75 -13.44 -1.88
N THR A 13 28.79 -14.29 -1.72
CA THR A 13 28.59 -15.71 -1.39
C THR A 13 28.20 -15.90 0.09
N LEU A 14 28.68 -15.04 0.97
CA LEU A 14 28.32 -15.07 2.40
C LEU A 14 26.88 -14.61 2.63
N ILE A 15 26.39 -13.66 1.83
CA ILE A 15 24.99 -13.19 1.90
C ILE A 15 24.02 -14.30 1.41
N LEU A 16 24.49 -15.18 0.52
CA LEU A 16 23.64 -16.24 -0.05
C LEU A 16 23.41 -17.43 0.91
N PHE A 17 24.14 -17.53 2.03
CA PHE A 17 24.08 -18.71 2.90
C PHE A 17 23.24 -18.55 4.18
N LEU A 18 22.58 -17.42 4.37
CA LEU A 18 21.77 -17.19 5.58
C LEU A 18 20.28 -17.01 5.28
N THR A 19 19.76 -17.78 4.33
CA THR A 19 18.30 -17.88 4.19
C THR A 19 17.80 -19.02 5.08
N THR A 20 17.66 -18.75 6.36
CA THR A 20 16.76 -19.56 7.18
C THR A 20 15.36 -19.26 6.67
N THR A 21 14.73 -20.25 6.05
CA THR A 21 13.31 -20.15 5.70
C THR A 21 12.52 -20.07 7.01
N VAL A 22 12.08 -18.88 7.31
CA VAL A 22 11.25 -18.63 8.49
C VAL A 22 9.84 -19.13 8.14
N SER A 23 9.39 -20.16 8.83
CA SER A 23 8.01 -20.65 8.68
C SER A 23 7.05 -19.65 9.33
N ALA A 24 6.09 -19.19 8.57
CA ALA A 24 5.07 -18.29 9.10
C ALA A 24 4.13 -19.07 10.06
N UNK A 25 4.00 -18.37 10.98
CA UNK A 25 3.24 -18.93 11.84
C UNK A 25 1.86 -18.95 11.56
N ALA A 26 1.40 -17.87 11.40
CA ALA A 26 0.00 -17.68 11.04
C ALA A 26 -0.09 -16.69 9.85
N ILE A 27 -0.81 -17.07 8.83
CA ILE A 27 -1.12 -16.20 7.67
C ILE A 27 -2.63 -15.98 7.69
N ASN A 28 -3.05 -14.72 7.86
CA ASN A 28 -4.45 -14.33 7.82
C ASN A 28 -4.67 -13.40 6.63
N VAL A 29 -5.72 -13.67 5.88
CA VAL A 29 -6.11 -12.89 4.70
C VAL A 29 -7.55 -12.47 4.92
N GLU A 30 -7.82 -11.20 4.93
CA GLU A 30 -9.17 -10.66 5.14
C GLU A 30 -9.59 -9.82 3.93
N ILE A 31 -10.66 -10.24 3.28
CA ILE A 31 -11.29 -9.45 2.22
C ILE A 31 -12.37 -8.58 2.89
N ASN A 32 -12.30 -7.28 2.69
CA ASN A 32 -13.30 -6.37 3.26
C ASN A 32 -14.50 -6.19 2.31
N GLU A 33 -15.49 -5.42 2.74
CA GLU A 33 -16.73 -5.16 1.99
C GLU A 33 -16.50 -4.43 0.66
N PHE A 34 -15.33 -3.81 0.47
CA PHE A 34 -14.96 -3.12 -0.78
C PHE A 34 -14.08 -3.97 -1.69
N GLY A 35 -13.84 -5.23 -1.33
CA GLY A 35 -12.99 -6.13 -2.10
C GLY A 35 -11.49 -5.95 -1.87
N ILE A 36 -11.10 -5.08 -0.92
CA ILE A 36 -9.69 -4.89 -0.57
C ILE A 36 -9.25 -6.07 0.29
N CYS A 37 -8.10 -6.63 -0.06
CA CYS A 37 -7.54 -7.80 0.60
C CYS A 37 -6.39 -7.38 1.53
N LEU A 38 -6.58 -7.54 2.84
CA LEU A 38 -5.57 -7.26 3.86
C LEU A 38 -4.91 -8.58 4.26
N VAL A 39 -3.60 -8.60 4.25
CA VAL A 39 -2.79 -9.77 4.66
C VAL A 39 -2.09 -9.42 5.97
N SER A 40 -2.14 -10.34 6.93
CA SER A 40 -1.43 -10.25 8.21
C SER A 40 -0.66 -11.56 8.45
N ILE A 41 0.63 -11.45 8.67
CA ILE A 41 1.53 -12.59 8.90
C ILE A 41 2.17 -12.42 10.27
N THR A 42 2.09 -13.44 11.10
CA THR A 42 2.84 -13.51 12.35
C THR A 42 3.96 -14.52 12.17
N VAL A 43 5.19 -14.10 12.42
CA VAL A 43 6.37 -14.92 12.18
C VAL A 43 7.43 -14.68 13.26
N GLU A 44 8.06 -15.73 13.72
CA GLU A 44 9.21 -15.64 14.63
C GLU A 44 10.48 -15.46 13.79
N ILE A 45 11.19 -14.38 14.00
CA ILE A 45 12.37 -13.99 13.22
C ILE A 45 13.59 -13.93 14.17
N ASN A 46 14.69 -14.55 13.75
CA ASN A 46 15.94 -14.54 14.50
C ASN A 46 16.64 -13.17 14.41
N GLU A 47 17.58 -12.94 15.33
CA GLU A 47 18.41 -11.73 15.32
C GLU A 47 19.20 -11.60 14.00
N GLY A 48 19.55 -10.37 13.64
CA GLY A 48 20.31 -10.04 12.43
C GLY A 48 19.42 -9.68 11.24
N LEU A 49 20.00 -9.73 10.06
CA LEU A 49 19.30 -9.49 8.80
C LEU A 49 18.63 -10.78 8.35
N GLN A 50 17.32 -10.77 8.26
CA GLN A 50 16.52 -11.92 7.85
C GLN A 50 15.62 -11.57 6.67
N SER A 51 15.18 -12.59 5.94
CA SER A 51 14.28 -12.42 4.80
C SER A 51 13.02 -13.26 4.97
N VAL A 52 11.87 -12.65 4.66
CA VAL A 52 10.56 -13.30 4.70
C VAL A 52 9.96 -13.22 3.31
N THR A 53 9.69 -14.36 2.69
CA THR A 53 8.96 -14.40 1.41
C THR A 53 7.47 -14.18 1.70
N LEU A 54 6.86 -13.23 1.03
CA LEU A 54 5.46 -12.91 1.24
C LEU A 54 4.57 -13.88 0.45
N PRO A 55 3.52 -14.44 1.07
CA PRO A 55 2.65 -15.45 0.43
C PRO A 55 1.77 -14.87 -0.69
N ILE A 56 1.56 -13.58 -0.68
CA ILE A 56 0.73 -12.85 -1.64
C ILE A 56 1.49 -11.58 -1.99
N GLU A 57 1.55 -11.24 -3.26
CA GLU A 57 2.22 -10.02 -3.72
C GLU A 57 1.61 -8.78 -3.05
N PRO A 58 2.39 -7.93 -2.39
CA PRO A 58 1.87 -6.74 -1.73
C PRO A 58 1.82 -5.52 -2.66
N ILE A 59 0.98 -4.55 -2.30
CA ILE A 59 1.20 -3.16 -2.71
C ILE A 59 2.37 -2.64 -1.84
N ALA A 60 3.55 -2.52 -2.40
CA ALA A 60 4.80 -2.28 -1.64
C ALA A 60 4.72 -1.14 -0.62
N ALA A 61 4.01 -0.05 -0.96
CA ALA A 61 3.85 1.11 -0.09
C ALA A 61 2.95 0.85 1.14
N SER A 62 2.25 -0.28 1.19
CA SER A 62 1.35 -0.64 2.29
C SER A 62 2.00 -1.54 3.34
N ILE A 63 3.23 -2.01 3.11
CA ILE A 63 3.88 -2.97 4.01
C ILE A 63 4.27 -2.28 5.33
N ILE A 64 3.83 -2.89 6.42
CA ILE A 64 4.20 -2.49 7.79
C ILE A 64 4.65 -3.74 8.52
N ALA A 65 5.83 -3.67 9.14
CA ALA A 65 6.31 -4.72 10.04
C ALA A 65 6.45 -4.15 11.46
N LEU A 66 5.94 -4.87 12.42
CA LEU A 66 5.93 -4.47 13.84
C LEU A 66 6.56 -5.57 14.71
N THR A 67 7.30 -5.16 15.72
CA THR A 67 7.70 -6.02 16.82
C THR A 67 7.53 -5.26 18.15
N ASP A 68 6.90 -5.88 19.12
CA ASP A 68 6.60 -5.25 20.42
C ASP A 68 5.92 -3.87 20.25
N GLY A 69 5.05 -3.71 19.23
CA GLY A 69 4.36 -2.45 18.93
C GLY A 69 5.22 -1.37 18.27
N ARG A 70 6.46 -1.68 17.91
CA ARG A 70 7.38 -0.72 17.22
C ARG A 70 7.49 -1.07 15.75
N VAL A 71 7.45 -0.05 14.90
CA VAL A 71 7.63 -0.21 13.46
C VAL A 71 9.10 -0.52 13.16
N LEU A 72 9.31 -1.60 12.43
CA LEU A 72 10.64 -2.01 11.96
C LEU A 72 10.94 -1.39 10.59
N PRO A 73 12.18 -0.94 10.37
CA PRO A 73 12.61 -0.58 9.02
C PRO A 73 12.69 -1.85 8.16
N THR A 74 12.10 -1.79 6.98
CA THR A 74 12.05 -2.92 6.06
C THR A 74 12.45 -2.51 4.65
N ILE A 75 12.99 -3.46 3.90
CA ILE A 75 13.25 -3.32 2.46
C ILE A 75 12.46 -4.44 1.77
N TYR A 76 11.70 -4.07 0.75
CA TYR A 76 10.94 -5.03 -0.04
C TYR A 76 11.49 -5.10 -1.47
N GLU A 77 11.84 -6.30 -1.91
CA GLU A 77 12.33 -6.56 -3.26
C GLU A 77 11.96 -7.98 -3.69
N ASN A 78 11.44 -8.12 -4.90
CA ASN A 78 11.16 -9.43 -5.53
C ASN A 78 10.35 -10.37 -4.63
N ASN A 79 9.23 -9.88 -4.09
CA ASN A 79 8.33 -10.62 -3.19
C ASN A 79 8.98 -11.07 -1.87
N THR A 80 10.11 -10.48 -1.52
CA THR A 80 10.85 -10.76 -0.30
C THR A 80 10.97 -9.51 0.55
N LEU A 81 10.61 -9.63 1.81
CA LEU A 81 10.75 -8.57 2.81
C LEU A 81 12.00 -8.83 3.65
N TYR A 82 12.91 -7.87 3.67
CA TYR A 82 14.12 -7.91 4.49
C TYR A 82 13.88 -7.11 5.76
N VAL A 83 14.19 -7.72 6.89
CA VAL A 83 14.00 -7.16 8.24
C VAL A 83 15.30 -7.31 9.02
N ILE A 84 15.65 -6.32 9.83
CA ILE A 84 16.81 -6.37 10.72
C ILE A 84 16.33 -6.34 12.18
N LEU A 85 16.80 -7.28 12.99
CA LEU A 85 16.42 -7.40 14.39
C LEU A 85 17.66 -7.46 15.30
N ASP A 86 17.62 -6.75 16.41
CA ASP A 86 18.69 -6.77 17.43
C ASP A 86 18.62 -8.02 18.31
N LYS A 87 17.46 -8.68 18.34
CA LYS A 87 17.22 -9.93 19.09
C LYS A 87 16.10 -10.71 18.40
N SER A 88 16.10 -12.01 18.57
CA SER A 88 15.00 -12.86 18.07
C SER A 88 13.66 -12.42 18.66
N SER A 89 12.66 -12.20 17.79
CA SER A 89 11.35 -11.65 18.20
C SER A 89 10.25 -12.13 17.27
N VAL A 90 9.02 -12.04 17.75
CA VAL A 90 7.83 -12.20 16.91
C VAL A 90 7.61 -10.90 16.14
N VAL A 91 7.49 -11.02 14.85
CA VAL A 91 7.22 -9.89 13.93
C VAL A 91 5.84 -10.07 13.32
N GLU A 92 5.05 -9.02 13.40
CA GLU A 92 3.74 -8.91 12.73
C GLU A 92 3.92 -8.10 11.46
N ILE A 93 3.69 -8.73 10.32
CA ILE A 93 3.80 -8.08 8.99
C ILE A 93 2.38 -7.93 8.45
N SER A 94 1.99 -6.72 8.08
CA SER A 94 0.68 -6.46 7.47
C SER A 94 0.83 -5.63 6.21
N TYR A 95 -0.02 -5.90 5.22
CA TYR A 95 -0.02 -5.19 3.94
C TYR A 95 -1.32 -5.42 3.17
N ILE A 96 -1.56 -4.56 2.20
CA ILE A 96 -2.65 -4.72 1.23
C ILE A 96 -2.12 -5.57 0.06
N ALA A 97 -2.82 -6.64 -0.26
CA ALA A 97 -2.47 -7.50 -1.39
C ALA A 97 -2.67 -6.78 -2.73
N ASN A 98 -1.79 -7.04 -3.67
CA ASN A 98 -1.91 -6.59 -5.06
C ASN A 98 -2.89 -7.52 -5.81
N VAL A 99 -4.17 -7.20 -5.72
CA VAL A 99 -5.26 -7.98 -6.34
C VAL A 99 -5.50 -7.44 -7.74
N SER A 100 -5.47 -8.29 -8.74
CA SER A 100 -5.81 -7.86 -10.11
C SER A 100 -7.32 -7.82 -10.32
N LEU A 101 -7.79 -6.77 -11.02
CA LEU A 101 -9.21 -6.57 -11.30
C LEU A 101 -9.44 -6.63 -12.82
N VAL A 102 -10.22 -7.59 -13.27
CA VAL A 102 -10.58 -7.76 -14.67
C VAL A 102 -12.11 -7.62 -14.78
N GLY A 103 -12.56 -6.50 -15.33
CA GLY A 103 -13.98 -6.13 -15.27
C GLY A 103 -14.40 -5.91 -13.81
N ASN A 104 -15.33 -6.73 -13.32
CA ASN A 104 -15.80 -6.69 -11.93
C ASN A 104 -15.33 -7.93 -11.13
N VAL A 105 -14.32 -8.63 -11.64
CA VAL A 105 -13.81 -9.86 -11.03
C VAL A 105 -12.43 -9.61 -10.45
N PHE A 106 -12.27 -9.91 -9.19
CA PHE A 106 -11.03 -9.79 -8.43
C PHE A 106 -10.30 -11.14 -8.46
N HIS A 107 -9.00 -11.10 -8.72
CA HIS A 107 -8.11 -12.26 -8.80
C HIS A 107 -7.00 -12.11 -7.75
N LEU A 108 -7.06 -12.89 -6.69
CA LEU A 108 -6.07 -12.93 -5.61
C LEU A 108 -5.19 -14.17 -5.80
N ILE A 109 -3.91 -13.97 -6.06
CA ILE A 109 -2.95 -15.05 -6.28
C ILE A 109 -2.20 -15.34 -4.98
N ILE A 110 -2.29 -16.57 -4.50
CA ILE A 110 -1.61 -17.07 -3.31
C ILE A 110 -0.41 -17.91 -3.77
N ASN A 111 0.80 -17.53 -3.36
CA ASN A 111 2.06 -18.13 -3.78
C ASN A 111 2.83 -18.74 -2.59
N THR A 112 2.16 -19.54 -1.77
CA THR A 112 2.79 -20.28 -0.68
C THR A 112 2.22 -21.70 -0.62
N ASP A 113 2.98 -22.63 -0.11
CA ASP A 113 2.51 -23.98 0.20
C ASP A 113 1.94 -24.08 1.62
N ASP A 114 2.02 -23.00 2.39
CA ASP A 114 1.54 -22.96 3.77
C ASP A 114 0.01 -22.88 3.84
N ASN A 115 -0.50 -23.18 5.01
CA ASN A 115 -1.91 -22.97 5.33
C ASN A 115 -2.16 -21.49 5.63
N LEU A 116 -3.28 -20.97 5.17
CA LEU A 116 -3.71 -19.61 5.48
C LEU A 116 -5.20 -19.57 5.83
N THR A 117 -5.56 -18.61 6.65
CA THR A 117 -6.94 -18.35 7.03
C THR A 117 -7.48 -17.22 6.17
N LEU A 118 -8.52 -17.47 5.39
CA LEU A 118 -9.18 -16.49 4.52
C LEU A 118 -10.54 -16.13 5.13
N ARG A 119 -10.78 -14.86 5.39
CA ARG A 119 -12.02 -14.30 5.95
C ARG A 119 -12.74 -13.48 4.88
N ILE A 120 -14.01 -13.82 4.63
CA ILE A 120 -14.79 -13.26 3.53
C ILE A 120 -16.17 -12.82 4.05
N PRO A 121 -16.57 -11.55 3.91
CA PRO A 121 -17.92 -11.10 4.29
C PRO A 121 -18.92 -11.57 3.21
N THR A 122 -19.73 -12.57 3.53
CA THR A 122 -20.65 -13.22 2.56
C THR A 122 -21.78 -12.31 2.10
N LEU A 123 -22.07 -11.24 2.83
CA LEU A 123 -23.07 -10.25 2.44
C LEU A 123 -22.60 -9.38 1.26
N ASN A 124 -21.30 -9.14 1.16
CA ASN A 124 -20.72 -8.17 0.21
C ASN A 124 -19.88 -8.85 -0.88
N VAL A 125 -19.28 -9.99 -0.58
CA VAL A 125 -18.34 -10.68 -1.47
C VAL A 125 -18.92 -12.04 -1.88
N ILE A 126 -18.81 -12.34 -3.16
CA ILE A 126 -19.23 -13.63 -3.75
C ILE A 126 -17.98 -14.31 -4.31
N LEU A 127 -17.65 -15.49 -3.81
CA LEU A 127 -16.64 -16.35 -4.42
C LEU A 127 -17.19 -16.88 -5.74
N LEU A 128 -16.46 -16.67 -6.83
CA LEU A 128 -16.81 -17.18 -8.16
C LEU A 128 -16.29 -18.59 -8.39
N THR A 129 -15.20 -18.95 -7.70
CA THR A 129 -14.66 -20.30 -7.71
C THR A 129 -14.40 -20.74 -6.26
N LEU A 130 -14.71 -22.00 -5.97
CA LEU A 130 -14.34 -22.57 -4.68
C LEU A 130 -12.83 -22.76 -4.61
N PRO A 131 -12.19 -22.33 -3.51
CA PRO A 131 -10.76 -22.60 -3.30
C PRO A 131 -10.50 -24.11 -3.34
N LYS A 132 -9.36 -24.47 -3.87
CA LYS A 132 -8.85 -25.84 -3.79
C LYS A 132 -8.24 -26.07 -2.41
N ASN A 133 -8.11 -27.33 -2.03
CA ASN A 133 -7.40 -27.69 -0.78
C ASN A 133 -7.95 -26.97 0.46
N ILE A 134 -9.27 -26.95 0.61
CA ILE A 134 -9.93 -26.43 1.82
C ILE A 134 -9.70 -27.46 2.94
N ILE A 135 -9.08 -27.02 4.03
CA ILE A 135 -8.79 -27.81 5.22
C ILE A 135 -9.99 -27.77 6.17
N SER A 136 -10.53 -26.58 6.40
CA SER A 136 -11.70 -26.38 7.22
C SER A 136 -12.45 -25.12 6.81
N PHE A 137 -13.72 -25.04 7.20
CA PHE A 137 -14.50 -23.84 6.98
C PHE A 137 -15.49 -23.63 8.12
N LYS A 138 -15.83 -22.38 8.36
CA LYS A 138 -16.86 -21.98 9.32
C LYS A 138 -17.52 -20.70 8.79
N GLU A 139 -18.84 -20.63 8.94
CA GLU A 139 -19.56 -19.37 8.67
C GLU A 139 -20.23 -18.92 9.97
N GLU A 140 -19.99 -17.68 10.34
CA GLU A 140 -20.49 -17.08 11.57
C GLU A 140 -20.66 -15.58 11.35
N ASP A 141 -21.82 -15.06 11.73
CA ASP A 141 -22.16 -13.63 11.64
C ASP A 141 -21.93 -13.01 10.24
N GLY A 142 -22.20 -13.79 9.17
CA GLY A 142 -22.02 -13.32 7.80
C GLY A 142 -20.57 -13.26 7.33
N ILE A 143 -19.66 -13.91 8.07
CA ILE A 143 -18.24 -14.04 7.68
C ILE A 143 -17.95 -15.51 7.44
N LEU A 144 -17.55 -15.83 6.23
CA LEU A 144 -17.04 -17.15 5.87
C LEU A 144 -15.54 -17.18 6.15
N THR A 145 -15.13 -18.01 7.08
CA THR A 145 -13.72 -18.27 7.41
C THR A 145 -13.33 -19.61 6.79
N LEU A 146 -12.34 -19.59 5.91
CA LEU A 146 -11.78 -20.76 5.26
C LEU A 146 -10.33 -20.94 5.68
N VAL A 147 -9.93 -22.13 6.07
CA VAL A 147 -8.53 -22.51 6.15
C VAL A 147 -8.21 -23.26 4.87
N VAL A 148 -7.29 -22.71 4.09
CA VAL A 148 -6.92 -23.27 2.79
C VAL A 148 -5.41 -23.43 2.69
N ARG A 149 -4.98 -24.34 1.84
CA ARG A 149 -3.56 -24.55 1.52
C ARG A 149 -3.29 -24.09 0.09
N GLY A 150 -2.27 -23.26 -0.06
CA GLY A 150 -1.83 -22.81 -1.38
C GLY A 150 -0.89 -23.80 -2.07
N PRO A 151 -0.30 -23.44 -3.21
CA PRO A 151 -0.60 -22.24 -3.99
C PRO A 151 -1.94 -22.35 -4.74
N GLN A 152 -2.65 -21.23 -4.87
CA GLN A 152 -3.92 -21.20 -5.60
C GLN A 152 -4.37 -19.76 -5.92
N GLU A 153 -5.38 -19.66 -6.73
CA GLU A 153 -6.03 -18.39 -7.07
C GLU A 153 -7.44 -18.37 -6.44
N ILE A 154 -7.76 -17.26 -5.77
CA ILE A 154 -9.08 -16.98 -5.24
C ILE A 154 -9.74 -15.93 -6.15
N VAL A 155 -10.87 -16.32 -6.74
CA VAL A 155 -11.60 -15.46 -7.68
C VAL A 155 -12.93 -15.04 -7.03
N TYR A 156 -13.15 -13.74 -6.92
CA TYR A 156 -14.35 -13.20 -6.27
C TYR A 156 -14.86 -11.94 -6.95
N THR A 157 -16.08 -11.56 -6.62
CA THR A 157 -16.70 -10.31 -7.06
C THR A 157 -17.48 -9.69 -5.91
N LEU A 158 -17.81 -8.41 -6.05
CA LEU A 158 -18.66 -7.72 -5.07
C LEU A 158 -20.12 -7.89 -5.43
N ARG A 159 -20.94 -8.10 -4.41
CA ARG A 159 -22.40 -8.12 -4.58
C ARG A 159 -22.89 -6.68 -4.80
N ILE A 160 -23.49 -6.42 -5.92
CA ILE A 160 -24.14 -5.14 -6.19
C ILE A 160 -25.42 -5.10 -5.35
N GLN A 161 -25.40 -4.32 -4.29
CA GLN A 161 -26.62 -4.05 -3.54
C GLN A 161 -27.39 -2.96 -4.28
N ASN A 162 -28.41 -3.36 -5.02
CA ASN A 162 -29.40 -2.41 -5.52
C ASN A 162 -30.17 -1.88 -4.32
N ILE A 163 -29.80 -0.71 -3.85
CA ILE A 163 -30.56 -0.01 -2.83
C ILE A 163 -31.87 0.45 -3.50
N THR A 164 -32.82 -0.44 -3.60
CA THR A 164 -34.20 -0.03 -3.89
C THR A 164 -34.71 0.65 -2.63
N GLN A 165 -34.60 1.96 -2.57
CA GLN A 165 -35.25 2.73 -1.53
C GLN A 165 -36.75 2.65 -1.78
N THR A 166 -37.41 1.66 -1.18
CA THR A 166 -38.86 1.70 -1.06
C THR A 166 -39.17 2.64 0.09
N PRO A 167 -39.83 3.78 -0.17
CA PRO A 167 -40.26 4.63 0.93
C PRO A 167 -41.36 3.91 1.71
N THR A 168 -40.97 3.25 2.78
CA THR A 168 -41.94 2.65 3.70
C THR A 168 -42.42 3.76 4.64
N THR A 169 -43.59 4.35 4.31
CA THR A 169 -44.31 5.20 5.23
C THR A 169 -45.04 4.31 6.25
N THR A 170 -44.37 3.98 7.33
CA THR A 170 -45.02 3.41 8.52
C THR A 170 -45.26 4.51 9.55
N PRO A 171 -46.45 4.59 10.16
CA PRO A 171 -46.74 5.58 11.20
C PRO A 171 -45.87 5.31 12.45
N PRO A 172 -45.51 6.34 13.21
CA PRO A 172 -44.61 6.18 14.34
C PRO A 172 -45.25 5.42 15.51
N THR A 173 -44.73 4.20 15.77
CA THR A 173 -45.03 3.52 17.01
C THR A 173 -44.06 4.05 18.10
N VAL A 174 -44.63 4.57 19.17
CA VAL A 174 -43.88 5.07 20.31
C VAL A 174 -43.26 3.88 21.07
N VAL A 175 -41.97 3.72 20.91
CA VAL A 175 -41.20 2.71 21.66
C VAL A 175 -40.36 3.41 22.71
N THR A 176 -40.49 3.03 23.95
CA THR A 176 -39.69 3.50 25.06
C THR A 176 -38.20 3.15 24.83
N PRO A 177 -37.27 4.11 25.02
CA PRO A 177 -35.87 3.84 24.68
C PRO A 177 -35.15 2.95 25.68
N LYS A 178 -34.70 1.77 25.24
CA LYS A 178 -33.60 1.04 25.89
C LYS A 178 -32.29 1.79 25.63
N PRO A 179 -31.35 1.81 26.56
CA PRO A 179 -30.08 2.49 26.31
C PRO A 179 -29.31 1.82 25.15
N ASP A 180 -29.09 2.63 24.13
CA ASP A 180 -28.58 2.16 22.84
C ASP A 180 -27.04 2.23 22.84
N TYR A 181 -26.42 1.13 23.18
CA TYR A 181 -24.97 1.01 23.08
C TYR A 181 -24.41 1.25 21.65
N UNK A 182 -25.22 1.24 20.83
CA UNK A 182 -24.89 1.50 19.62
C UNK A 182 -24.52 2.84 19.36
N LEU A 183 -25.28 3.60 19.86
CA LEU A 183 -24.98 5.02 19.72
C LEU A 183 -23.60 5.38 20.28
N LEU A 184 -23.22 4.76 21.38
CA LEU A 184 -21.89 4.94 22.01
C LEU A 184 -20.76 4.39 21.11
N LEU A 185 -20.99 3.29 20.41
CA LEU A 185 -20.02 2.72 19.46
C LEU A 185 -19.89 3.60 18.21
N ILE A 186 -21.02 4.10 17.68
CA ILE A 186 -21.01 4.99 16.52
C ILE A 186 -20.29 6.31 16.83
N THR A 187 -20.53 6.88 18.00
CA THR A 187 -19.82 8.12 18.42
C THR A 187 -18.33 7.86 18.65
N GLY A 188 -17.96 6.70 19.15
CA GLY A 188 -16.55 6.29 19.30
C GLY A 188 -15.83 6.22 17.95
N ILE A 189 -16.43 5.53 16.98
CA ILE A 189 -15.88 5.34 15.63
C ILE A 189 -15.77 6.70 14.90
N THR A 190 -16.78 7.57 15.01
CA THR A 190 -16.75 8.89 14.34
C THR A 190 -15.65 9.79 14.93
N VAL A 191 -15.39 9.72 16.23
CA VAL A 191 -14.30 10.50 16.86
C VAL A 191 -12.93 10.00 16.37
N VAL A 192 -12.74 8.69 16.26
CA VAL A 192 -11.48 8.09 15.77
C VAL A 192 -11.25 8.43 14.29
N THR A 193 -12.28 8.37 13.46
CA THR A 193 -12.16 8.70 12.03
C THR A 193 -11.91 10.19 11.80
N LEU A 194 -12.56 11.07 12.57
CA LEU A 194 -12.29 12.51 12.52
C LEU A 194 -10.88 12.84 13.00
N ALA A 195 -10.42 12.22 14.10
CA ALA A 195 -9.06 12.42 14.61
C ALA A 195 -8.01 11.93 13.60
N SER A 196 -8.22 10.76 12.98
CA SER A 196 -7.31 10.24 11.96
C SER A 196 -7.33 11.10 10.69
N GLY A 197 -8.49 11.61 10.28
CA GLY A 197 -8.63 12.54 9.17
C GLY A 197 -7.90 13.86 9.41
N ILE A 198 -8.06 14.43 10.59
CA ILE A 198 -7.37 15.66 11.01
C ILE A 198 -5.85 15.43 11.05
N THR A 199 -5.42 14.32 11.64
CA THR A 199 -4.00 13.94 11.72
C THR A 199 -3.42 13.77 10.31
N TYR A 200 -4.12 13.10 9.41
CA TYR A 200 -3.72 12.93 8.01
C TYR A 200 -3.57 14.28 7.30
N VAL A 201 -4.55 15.19 7.47
CA VAL A 201 -4.50 16.54 6.86
C VAL A 201 -3.35 17.36 7.45
N LEU A 202 -3.09 17.26 8.74
CA LEU A 202 -1.98 17.97 9.40
C LEU A 202 -0.63 17.44 8.95
N ILE A 203 -0.47 16.12 8.82
CA ILE A 203 0.76 15.49 8.30
C ILE A 203 0.97 15.91 6.84
N ARG A 204 -0.10 15.90 6.05
CA ARG A 204 -0.05 16.32 4.63
C ARG A 204 0.34 17.81 4.50
N ARG A 205 -0.17 18.67 5.40
CA ARG A 205 0.19 20.10 5.43
C ARG A 205 1.65 20.33 5.88
N ARG A 206 2.17 19.52 6.82
CA ARG A 206 3.58 19.60 7.26
C ARG A 206 4.54 19.22 6.13
N LYS A 207 4.21 18.21 5.31
CA LYS A 207 5.02 17.84 4.14
C LYS A 207 5.06 18.92 3.05
N VAL A 208 4.06 19.80 2.99
CA VAL A 208 4.03 20.92 2.04
C VAL A 208 5.00 22.05 2.47
N GLY A 209 5.10 22.33 3.75
CA GLY A 209 5.96 23.40 4.26
C GLY A 209 7.47 23.12 4.18
N ASP A 210 7.86 21.88 4.05
CA ASP A 210 9.30 21.52 3.98
C ASP A 210 9.84 21.46 2.53
N ILE A 211 8.98 21.31 1.53
CA ILE A 211 9.40 21.28 0.12
C ILE A 211 10.00 22.63 -0.29
N ASP A 212 9.41 23.74 0.16
CA ASP A 212 9.87 25.09 -0.16
C ASP A 212 11.34 25.33 0.25
N LYS A 213 11.79 24.68 1.31
CA LYS A 213 13.18 24.77 1.80
C LYS A 213 14.16 23.90 1.02
N LEU A 214 13.64 22.93 0.28
CA LEU A 214 14.45 22.00 -0.52
C LEU A 214 14.66 22.47 -1.95
N LEU A 215 13.91 23.51 -2.37
CA LEU A 215 13.97 24.03 -3.74
C LEU A 215 15.13 25.02 -3.89
N ASP A 216 15.98 24.80 -4.87
CA ASP A 216 17.02 25.74 -5.25
C ASP A 216 16.51 26.76 -6.31
N ASP A 217 17.34 27.70 -6.71
CA ASP A 217 16.98 28.80 -7.61
C ASP A 217 16.52 28.30 -9.00
N VAL A 218 17.12 27.22 -9.49
CA VAL A 218 16.74 26.62 -10.78
C VAL A 218 15.37 25.94 -10.65
N ASP A 219 15.13 25.23 -9.56
CA ASP A 219 13.81 24.60 -9.28
C ASP A 219 12.71 25.68 -9.25
N ARG A 220 12.97 26.78 -8.54
CA ARG A 220 12.05 27.93 -8.43
C ARG A 220 11.78 28.55 -9.81
N SER A 221 12.79 28.70 -10.65
CA SER A 221 12.65 29.25 -12.01
C SER A 221 11.77 28.33 -12.88
N ILE A 222 11.96 27.00 -12.79
CA ILE A 222 11.14 26.01 -13.51
C ILE A 222 9.67 26.14 -13.08
N ILE A 223 9.39 26.20 -11.78
CA ILE A 223 8.03 26.31 -11.25
C ILE A 223 7.37 27.63 -11.70
N ARG A 224 8.11 28.73 -11.64
CA ARG A 224 7.64 30.06 -12.06
C ARG A 224 7.28 30.07 -13.54
N GLU A 225 8.14 29.50 -14.37
CA GLU A 225 7.91 29.42 -15.83
C GLU A 225 6.70 28.53 -16.16
N LEU A 226 6.56 27.39 -15.47
CA LEU A 226 5.39 26.52 -15.64
C LEU A 226 4.10 27.26 -15.28
N ARG A 227 4.08 28.05 -14.18
CA ARG A 227 2.92 28.87 -13.80
C ARG A 227 2.58 29.91 -14.86
N ALA A 228 3.57 30.62 -15.37
CA ALA A 228 3.39 31.64 -16.42
C ALA A 228 2.76 31.06 -17.68
N ARG A 229 2.96 29.75 -17.94
CA ARG A 229 2.43 29.02 -19.08
C ARG A 229 1.16 28.21 -18.79
N GLY A 230 0.45 28.51 -17.71
CA GLY A 230 -0.77 27.81 -17.34
C GLY A 230 -0.58 26.42 -16.76
N GLY A 231 0.61 26.12 -16.20
CA GLY A 231 0.89 24.90 -15.47
C GLY A 231 1.54 23.78 -16.28
N SER A 232 1.79 23.99 -17.59
CA SER A 232 2.38 22.94 -18.43
C SER A 232 3.26 23.56 -19.53
N ALA A 233 4.38 22.91 -19.86
CA ALA A 233 5.28 23.33 -20.94
C ALA A 233 6.04 22.13 -21.48
N LEU A 234 6.49 22.23 -22.73
CA LEU A 234 7.43 21.27 -23.29
C LEU A 234 8.83 21.52 -22.73
N GLN A 235 9.62 20.46 -22.61
CA GLN A 235 11.00 20.58 -22.10
C GLN A 235 11.83 21.55 -22.93
N ALA A 236 11.62 21.60 -24.24
CA ALA A 236 12.31 22.54 -25.13
C ALA A 236 11.96 24.00 -24.80
N GLU A 237 10.68 24.28 -24.55
CA GLU A 237 10.20 25.62 -24.17
C GLU A 237 10.79 26.10 -22.85
N LEU A 238 10.90 25.19 -21.86
CA LEU A 238 11.56 25.48 -20.59
C LEU A 238 13.06 25.74 -20.78
N GLN A 239 13.68 25.00 -21.71
CA GLN A 239 15.09 25.16 -22.03
C GLN A 239 15.37 26.55 -22.61
N ASP A 240 14.50 27.04 -23.48
CA ASP A 240 14.65 28.35 -24.14
C ASP A 240 14.41 29.52 -23.16
N SER A 241 13.54 29.31 -22.16
CA SER A 241 13.19 30.37 -21.17
C SER A 241 14.14 30.43 -20.00
N ILE A 242 14.65 29.27 -19.55
CA ILE A 242 15.52 29.18 -18.37
C ILE A 242 16.96 28.96 -18.84
N ASN A 243 17.74 29.97 -18.86
CA ASN A 243 19.11 29.96 -19.42
C ASN A 243 20.09 29.04 -18.64
N VAL A 244 19.83 27.72 -18.69
CA VAL A 244 20.69 26.68 -18.07
C VAL A 244 20.95 25.55 -19.09
N PRO A 245 22.07 24.83 -18.95
CA PRO A 245 22.35 23.68 -19.83
C PRO A 245 21.23 22.63 -19.78
N LYS A 246 20.96 21.97 -20.91
CA LYS A 246 19.91 20.96 -21.06
C LYS A 246 20.00 19.83 -20.01
N THR A 247 21.20 19.39 -19.70
CA THR A 247 21.46 18.36 -18.70
C THR A 247 21.11 18.83 -17.28
N THR A 248 21.39 20.10 -16.99
CA THR A 248 21.04 20.73 -15.71
C THR A 248 19.53 20.84 -15.58
N LEU A 249 18.84 21.39 -16.60
CA LEU A 249 17.39 21.48 -16.63
C LEU A 249 16.74 20.10 -16.37
N TRP A 250 17.20 19.09 -17.09
CA TRP A 250 16.65 17.72 -16.97
C TRP A 250 16.84 17.14 -15.56
N ARG A 251 17.99 17.34 -14.96
CA ARG A 251 18.26 16.90 -13.59
C ARG A 251 17.29 17.53 -12.58
N HIS A 252 17.04 18.85 -12.72
CA HIS A 252 16.09 19.57 -11.86
C HIS A 252 14.63 19.15 -12.11
N VAL A 253 14.22 18.96 -13.35
CA VAL A 253 12.89 18.44 -13.69
C VAL A 253 12.68 17.05 -13.06
N LYS A 254 13.68 16.15 -13.14
CA LYS A 254 13.60 14.82 -12.52
C LYS A 254 13.57 14.90 -10.99
N ARG A 255 14.28 15.85 -10.39
CA ARG A 255 14.24 16.10 -8.95
C ARG A 255 12.84 16.58 -8.53
N LEU A 256 12.28 17.55 -9.24
CA LEU A 256 10.92 18.05 -8.99
C LEU A 256 9.85 16.97 -9.18
N GLU A 257 10.05 16.05 -10.12
CA GLU A 257 9.18 14.88 -10.32
C GLU A 257 9.25 13.94 -9.10
N LYS A 258 10.44 13.64 -8.58
CA LYS A 258 10.62 12.86 -7.34
C LYS A 258 9.98 13.53 -6.12
N LEU A 259 10.01 14.86 -6.07
CA LEU A 259 9.35 15.62 -4.99
C LEU A 259 7.82 15.71 -5.15
N GLY A 260 7.29 15.19 -6.27
CA GLY A 260 5.86 15.23 -6.57
C GLY A 260 5.34 16.62 -6.89
N VAL A 261 6.21 17.53 -7.32
CA VAL A 261 5.87 18.90 -7.70
C VAL A 261 5.43 18.96 -9.17
N VAL A 262 6.13 18.23 -10.03
CA VAL A 262 5.79 18.14 -11.45
C VAL A 262 5.59 16.69 -11.88
N LYS A 263 4.92 16.49 -13.01
CA LYS A 263 4.77 15.21 -13.72
C LYS A 263 5.39 15.36 -15.11
N VAL A 264 6.11 14.34 -15.54
CA VAL A 264 6.73 14.33 -16.88
C VAL A 264 6.05 13.26 -17.72
N GLU A 265 5.55 13.66 -18.89
CA GLU A 265 4.90 12.76 -19.85
C GLU A 265 5.56 12.89 -21.21
N LYS A 266 5.69 11.79 -21.92
CA LYS A 266 6.22 11.81 -23.29
C LYS A 266 5.10 12.13 -24.27
N VAL A 267 5.29 13.18 -25.06
CA VAL A 267 4.35 13.63 -26.09
C VAL A 267 5.09 13.64 -27.43
N GLY A 268 4.92 12.58 -28.20
CA GLY A 268 5.68 12.38 -29.43
C GLY A 268 7.17 12.20 -29.12
N LEU A 269 8.00 13.06 -29.70
CA LEU A 269 9.46 13.03 -29.51
C LEU A 269 9.94 13.93 -28.37
N GLN A 270 9.05 14.62 -27.69
CA GLN A 270 9.38 15.57 -26.62
C GLN A 270 8.77 15.17 -25.28
N ASN A 271 9.31 15.72 -24.20
CA ASN A 271 8.76 15.58 -22.86
C ASN A 271 7.93 16.81 -22.51
N ARG A 272 6.72 16.59 -22.01
CA ARG A 272 5.87 17.62 -21.41
C ARG A 272 6.02 17.57 -19.91
N VAL A 273 6.24 18.74 -19.30
CA VAL A 273 6.36 18.90 -17.84
C VAL A 273 5.11 19.65 -17.37
N THR A 274 4.37 19.04 -16.45
CA THR A 274 3.11 19.60 -15.91
C THR A 274 3.24 19.78 -14.41
N LEU A 275 2.86 20.95 -13.90
CA LEU A 275 2.83 21.25 -12.46
C LEU A 275 1.63 20.52 -11.85
N VAL A 276 1.89 19.62 -10.90
CA VAL A 276 0.85 18.82 -10.22
C VAL A 276 0.63 19.25 -8.76
N ARG A 277 1.58 20.02 -8.23
CA ARG A 277 1.47 20.55 -6.87
C ARG A 277 1.94 21.99 -6.85
N ASP A 278 1.12 22.86 -6.30
CA ASP A 278 1.51 24.26 -6.10
C ASP A 278 2.38 24.39 -4.85
N VAL A 279 3.54 25.01 -4.99
CA VAL A 279 4.51 25.27 -3.91
C VAL A 279 4.84 26.76 -3.90
N LYS A 280 5.10 27.33 -2.73
CA LYS A 280 5.49 28.75 -2.65
C LYS A 280 6.88 28.95 -3.27
N VAL A 281 6.97 29.85 -4.26
CA VAL A 281 8.22 30.17 -4.97
C VAL A 281 8.41 31.68 -5.03
#